data_25305e43d73045ee31ecfbd24fa10da5
#
_entry.id   25305e43d73045ee31ecfbd24fa10da5
#
_cell.length_a   1.000
_cell.length_b   1.000
_cell.length_c   1.000
_cell.angle_alpha   90.00
_cell.angle_beta   90.00
_cell.angle_gamma   90.00
#
_symmetry.space_group_name_H-M   'P 1'
#
loop_
_entity.id
_entity.type
_entity.pdbx_description
1 polymer ?
#
loop_
_entity_poly.entity_id
_entity_poly.type
_entity_poly.pdbx_seq_one_letter_code
_entity_poly.pdbx_strand_id
1 'polypeptide(L)'
;MRPNNDIRVILVERNRDIDSSELGIFGKLYINGTYFCDTLENRRFAVPCGLYEIDYNDSPKFGRKLPMFFDRGNYDPSRGLRFHAGNSPEDSQGCILVGERYWLPSGTISKKLRYSRDWTERLCNIFDHDERRVTKTILVVATI
;
A
#
# COMPACT_ATOMS: atom_id res chain seq x y z
N MET A 1 17.95 -27.64 -2.45
CA MET A 1 17.80 -26.23 -2.16
C MET A 1 16.95 -25.50 -3.19
N ARG A 2 16.04 -24.71 -2.73
CA ARG A 2 15.17 -23.97 -3.65
C ARG A 2 15.89 -22.71 -4.18
N PRO A 3 15.86 -22.48 -5.46
CA PRO A 3 16.42 -21.24 -6.01
C PRO A 3 15.62 -20.02 -5.59
N ASN A 4 16.17 -18.84 -5.84
CA ASN A 4 15.57 -17.57 -5.49
C ASN A 4 14.46 -17.18 -6.48
N ASN A 5 13.40 -17.99 -6.52
CA ASN A 5 12.28 -17.76 -7.42
C ASN A 5 10.94 -17.68 -6.69
N ASP A 6 10.98 -17.35 -5.41
CA ASP A 6 9.76 -17.16 -4.64
C ASP A 6 9.06 -15.87 -5.08
N ILE A 7 7.76 -15.91 -5.11
CA ILE A 7 6.94 -14.76 -5.43
C ILE A 7 6.29 -14.28 -4.14
N ARG A 8 6.40 -12.98 -3.89
CA ARG A 8 5.68 -12.34 -2.79
C ARG A 8 4.40 -11.74 -3.34
N VAL A 9 3.30 -11.97 -2.65
CA VAL A 9 2.02 -11.36 -2.98
C VAL A 9 1.63 -10.39 -1.87
N ILE A 10 1.44 -9.12 -2.25
CA ILE A 10 0.85 -8.12 -1.38
C ILE A 10 -0.59 -7.95 -1.83
N LEU A 11 -1.52 -8.13 -0.90
CA LEU A 11 -2.94 -7.91 -1.15
C LEU A 11 -3.37 -6.66 -0.39
N VAL A 12 -3.94 -5.71 -1.11
CA VAL A 12 -4.67 -4.59 -0.50
C VAL A 12 -6.14 -4.87 -0.69
N GLU A 13 -6.80 -5.16 0.42
CA GLU A 13 -8.21 -5.50 0.45
C GLU A 13 -8.98 -4.29 0.94
N ARG A 14 -9.68 -3.63 0.02
CA ARG A 14 -10.42 -2.42 0.32
C ARG A 14 -11.71 -2.75 1.05
N ASN A 15 -12.09 -1.91 2.01
CA ASN A 15 -13.40 -2.03 2.66
C ASN A 15 -14.50 -1.75 1.65
N ARG A 16 -15.52 -2.62 1.66
CA ARG A 16 -16.69 -2.46 0.81
C ARG A 16 -17.58 -1.30 1.28
N ASP A 17 -17.69 -1.14 2.57
CA ASP A 17 -18.58 -0.13 3.17
C ASP A 17 -17.92 1.24 3.11
N ILE A 18 -18.06 1.87 1.96
CA ILE A 18 -17.50 3.20 1.74
C ILE A 18 -18.67 4.17 1.72
N ASP A 19 -18.69 5.09 2.66
CA ASP A 19 -19.62 6.21 2.64
C ASP A 19 -19.27 7.07 1.43
N SER A 20 -20.27 7.33 0.58
CA SER A 20 -20.07 8.10 -0.64
C SER A 20 -19.61 9.53 -0.36
N SER A 21 -19.83 10.04 0.84
CA SER A 21 -19.37 11.35 1.27
C SER A 21 -17.90 11.35 1.71
N GLU A 22 -17.31 10.18 1.91
CA GLU A 22 -15.94 10.06 2.40
C GLU A 22 -14.94 10.12 1.27
N LEU A 23 -13.86 10.87 1.46
CA LEU A 23 -12.77 10.95 0.50
C LEU A 23 -11.86 9.72 0.57
N GLY A 24 -11.74 9.11 1.75
CA GLY A 24 -10.81 8.01 1.98
C GLY A 24 -11.39 6.64 1.67
N ILE A 25 -10.55 5.78 1.16
CA ILE A 25 -10.82 4.34 1.03
C ILE A 25 -9.89 3.63 2.00
N PHE A 26 -10.44 3.04 3.05
CA PHE A 26 -9.67 2.24 4.00
C PHE A 26 -9.61 0.79 3.54
N GLY A 27 -8.52 0.13 3.87
CA GLY A 27 -8.33 -1.27 3.55
C GLY A 27 -7.33 -1.91 4.49
N LYS A 28 -6.98 -3.15 4.17
CA LYS A 28 -5.98 -3.92 4.90
C LYS A 28 -4.96 -4.46 3.92
N LEU A 29 -3.72 -4.45 4.35
CA LEU A 29 -2.60 -4.97 3.58
C LEU A 29 -2.17 -6.31 4.17
N TYR A 30 -2.08 -7.31 3.30
CA TYR A 30 -1.62 -8.65 3.65
C TYR A 30 -0.36 -8.96 2.85
N ILE A 31 0.58 -9.63 3.47
CA ILE A 31 1.79 -10.11 2.80
C ILE A 31 1.77 -11.63 2.86
N ASN A 32 1.70 -12.25 1.70
CA ASN A 32 1.60 -13.72 1.57
C ASN A 32 0.51 -14.30 2.47
N GLY A 33 -0.65 -13.61 2.51
CA GLY A 33 -1.81 -14.07 3.26
C GLY A 33 -1.84 -13.66 4.73
N THR A 34 -0.80 -13.02 5.25
CA THR A 34 -0.75 -12.60 6.65
C THR A 34 -1.02 -11.10 6.74
N TYR A 35 -1.97 -10.72 7.60
CA TYR A 35 -2.28 -9.32 7.85
C TYR A 35 -1.04 -8.58 8.35
N PHE A 36 -0.78 -7.40 7.76
CA PHE A 36 0.38 -6.59 8.09
C PHE A 36 -0.01 -5.25 8.70
N CYS A 37 -0.82 -4.47 7.99
CA CYS A 37 -1.25 -3.14 8.46
C CYS A 37 -2.52 -2.71 7.74
N ASP A 38 -3.01 -1.52 8.11
CA ASP A 38 -4.14 -0.90 7.43
C ASP A 38 -3.64 0.00 6.31
N THR A 39 -4.53 0.31 5.36
CA THR A 39 -4.23 1.18 4.23
C THR A 39 -5.27 2.29 4.12
N LEU A 40 -4.86 3.36 3.44
CA LEU A 40 -5.74 4.48 3.14
C LEU A 40 -5.39 5.02 1.76
N GLU A 41 -6.40 5.24 0.95
CA GLU A 41 -6.25 5.80 -0.40
C GLU A 41 -7.19 6.99 -0.55
N ASN A 42 -6.87 7.85 -1.53
CA ASN A 42 -7.76 8.94 -1.92
C ASN A 42 -8.71 8.41 -2.99
N ARG A 43 -10.01 8.43 -2.73
CA ARG A 43 -11.01 7.90 -3.64
C ARG A 43 -10.95 8.50 -5.03
N ARG A 44 -10.59 9.77 -5.14
CA ARG A 44 -10.55 10.45 -6.44
C ARG A 44 -9.45 9.93 -7.36
N PHE A 45 -8.39 9.38 -6.78
CA PHE A 45 -7.20 9.01 -7.53
C PHE A 45 -6.83 7.54 -7.39
N ALA A 46 -7.59 6.78 -6.61
CA ALA A 46 -7.30 5.38 -6.35
C ALA A 46 -7.28 4.57 -7.64
N VAL A 47 -6.28 3.70 -7.76
CA VAL A 47 -6.16 2.83 -8.93
C VAL A 47 -7.28 1.80 -8.95
N PRO A 48 -7.65 1.27 -10.12
CA PRO A 48 -8.65 0.20 -10.20
C PRO A 48 -8.19 -1.06 -9.47
N CYS A 49 -9.15 -1.87 -9.06
CA CYS A 49 -8.85 -3.23 -8.62
C CYS A 49 -8.17 -3.99 -9.74
N GLY A 50 -7.20 -4.82 -9.39
CA GLY A 50 -6.47 -5.60 -10.38
C GLY A 50 -5.09 -6.00 -9.89
N LEU A 51 -4.24 -6.37 -10.84
CA LEU A 51 -2.89 -6.83 -10.60
C LEU A 51 -1.89 -5.77 -11.02
N TYR A 52 -0.89 -5.56 -10.17
CA TYR A 52 0.20 -4.62 -10.41
C TYR A 52 1.52 -5.29 -10.08
N GLU A 53 2.58 -4.81 -10.70
CA GLU A 53 3.94 -5.20 -10.33
C GLU A 53 4.45 -4.26 -9.25
N ILE A 54 5.41 -4.73 -8.45
CA ILE A 54 6.05 -3.89 -7.45
C ILE A 54 7.56 -3.94 -7.65
N ASP A 55 8.18 -2.76 -7.72
CA ASP A 55 9.63 -2.57 -7.64
C ASP A 55 9.94 -1.76 -6.40
N TYR A 56 11.05 -2.09 -5.76
CA TYR A 56 11.53 -1.33 -4.62
C TYR A 56 12.70 -0.46 -5.08
N ASN A 57 12.46 0.84 -5.27
CA ASN A 57 13.43 1.73 -5.88
C ASN A 57 13.34 3.14 -5.31
N ASP A 58 14.29 3.99 -5.72
CA ASP A 58 14.38 5.36 -5.22
C ASP A 58 13.21 6.20 -5.68
N SER A 59 12.65 6.94 -4.73
CA SER A 59 11.62 7.94 -5.00
C SER A 59 12.26 9.32 -4.97
N PRO A 60 12.31 10.02 -6.10
CA PRO A 60 12.81 11.41 -6.11
C PRO A 60 12.01 12.32 -5.18
N LYS A 61 10.71 12.13 -5.13
CA LYS A 61 9.82 12.96 -4.31
C LYS A 61 10.09 12.80 -2.83
N PHE A 62 10.34 11.56 -2.37
CA PHE A 62 10.49 11.28 -0.94
C PHE A 62 11.95 11.13 -0.50
N GLY A 63 12.90 11.17 -1.44
CA GLY A 63 14.32 11.09 -1.14
C GLY A 63 14.77 9.78 -0.52
N ARG A 64 14.07 8.67 -0.82
CA ARG A 64 14.38 7.37 -0.26
C ARG A 64 13.77 6.27 -1.13
N LYS A 65 14.17 5.02 -0.89
CA LYS A 65 13.53 3.88 -1.52
C LYS A 65 12.15 3.64 -0.92
N LEU A 66 11.18 3.38 -1.78
CA LEU A 66 9.82 3.00 -1.39
C LEU A 66 9.30 2.00 -2.41
N PRO A 67 8.40 1.08 -1.99
CA PRO A 67 7.77 0.18 -2.95
C PRO A 67 6.95 0.98 -3.95
N MET A 68 7.21 0.76 -5.24
CA MET A 68 6.50 1.39 -6.35
C MET A 68 5.65 0.35 -7.05
N PHE A 69 4.38 0.63 -7.26
CA PHE A 69 3.52 -0.29 -8.00
C PHE A 69 3.10 0.30 -9.34
N PHE A 70 2.94 -0.57 -10.32
CA PHE A 70 2.65 -0.14 -11.67
C PHE A 70 2.06 -1.28 -12.48
N ASP A 71 1.36 -0.95 -13.56
CA ASP A 71 1.11 -1.87 -14.64
C ASP A 71 1.64 -1.21 -15.92
N ARG A 72 1.73 -1.98 -17.01
CA ARG A 72 2.34 -1.45 -18.21
C ARG A 72 1.31 -0.82 -19.16
N GLY A 73 0.08 -0.66 -18.67
CA GLY A 73 -0.96 0.06 -19.38
C GLY A 73 -1.07 1.49 -18.91
N ASN A 74 -2.19 1.79 -18.21
CA ASN A 74 -2.51 3.15 -17.79
C ASN A 74 -1.71 3.64 -16.59
N TYR A 75 -1.06 2.74 -15.86
CA TYR A 75 -0.36 3.05 -14.61
C TYR A 75 1.10 2.62 -14.70
N ASP A 76 1.80 3.13 -15.72
CA ASP A 76 3.19 2.77 -15.93
C ASP A 76 4.11 3.36 -14.85
N PRO A 77 5.39 2.92 -14.81
CA PRO A 77 6.31 3.37 -13.76
C PRO A 77 6.50 4.88 -13.67
N SER A 78 6.31 5.61 -14.76
CA SER A 78 6.48 7.05 -14.76
C SER A 78 5.46 7.78 -13.88
N ARG A 79 4.34 7.11 -13.55
CA ARG A 79 3.34 7.67 -12.65
C ARG A 79 3.86 7.77 -11.22
N GLY A 80 4.86 6.98 -10.86
CA GLY A 80 5.48 7.03 -9.53
C GLY A 80 4.55 6.67 -8.39
N LEU A 81 3.61 5.77 -8.62
CA LEU A 81 2.67 5.33 -7.58
C LEU A 81 3.39 4.44 -6.58
N ARG A 82 3.26 4.76 -5.29
CA ARG A 82 4.02 4.09 -4.24
C ARG A 82 3.18 3.83 -3.01
N PHE A 83 3.70 2.94 -2.15
CA PHE A 83 3.30 2.89 -0.76
C PHE A 83 4.15 3.90 -0.01
N HIS A 84 3.53 4.77 0.77
CA HIS A 84 4.29 5.73 1.56
C HIS A 84 3.50 6.18 2.79
N ALA A 85 4.15 7.00 3.62
CA ALA A 85 3.54 7.50 4.84
C ALA A 85 2.57 8.66 4.55
N GLY A 86 1.52 8.71 5.33
CA GLY A 86 0.53 9.78 5.31
C GLY A 86 -0.61 9.41 6.22
N ASN A 87 -1.29 10.41 6.77
CA ASN A 87 -2.33 10.17 7.76
C ASN A 87 -3.74 10.37 7.21
N SER A 88 -3.89 11.22 6.22
CA SER A 88 -5.19 11.63 5.70
C SER A 88 -5.29 11.30 4.21
N PRO A 89 -6.52 11.14 3.68
CA PRO A 89 -6.67 10.85 2.25
C PRO A 89 -6.01 11.88 1.34
N GLU A 90 -6.00 13.13 1.77
CA GLU A 90 -5.39 14.22 1.01
C GLU A 90 -3.88 14.05 0.80
N ASP A 91 -3.25 13.19 1.60
CA ASP A 91 -1.82 12.90 1.44
C ASP A 91 -1.55 11.94 0.29
N SER A 92 -2.60 11.49 -0.41
CA SER A 92 -2.47 10.56 -1.53
C SER A 92 -3.08 11.13 -2.81
N GLN A 93 -2.36 10.94 -3.92
CA GLN A 93 -2.87 11.19 -5.26
C GLN A 93 -2.72 9.90 -6.10
N GLY A 94 -3.18 8.79 -5.55
CA GLY A 94 -3.10 7.48 -6.16
C GLY A 94 -2.18 6.51 -5.43
N CYS A 95 -1.27 7.02 -4.62
CA CYS A 95 -0.42 6.20 -3.76
C CYS A 95 -1.23 5.54 -2.66
N ILE A 96 -0.71 4.47 -2.10
CA ILE A 96 -1.35 3.74 -1.00
C ILE A 96 -0.62 4.10 0.29
N LEU A 97 -1.34 4.70 1.23
CA LEU A 97 -0.82 5.04 2.55
C LEU A 97 -0.93 3.83 3.46
N VAL A 98 0.06 3.61 4.30
CA VAL A 98 0.09 2.49 5.24
C VAL A 98 0.15 3.01 6.67
N GLY A 99 -0.46 2.27 7.61
CA GLY A 99 -0.49 2.66 9.01
C GLY A 99 -1.50 1.86 9.79
N GLU A 100 -2.06 2.46 10.83
CA GLU A 100 -3.11 1.85 11.64
C GLU A 100 -4.36 2.74 11.65
N ARG A 101 -5.49 2.10 11.41
CA ARG A 101 -6.77 2.71 11.73
C ARG A 101 -7.04 2.49 13.22
N TYR A 102 -7.73 3.39 13.89
CA TYR A 102 -7.88 3.31 15.34
C TYR A 102 -9.27 3.77 15.78
N TRP A 103 -9.65 3.34 16.98
CA TRP A 103 -10.90 3.77 17.59
C TRP A 103 -10.70 5.07 18.35
N LEU A 104 -11.65 6.00 18.18
CA LEU A 104 -11.68 7.25 18.93
C LEU A 104 -12.34 7.02 20.29
N PRO A 105 -12.06 7.90 21.28
CA PRO A 105 -12.74 7.80 22.57
C PRO A 105 -14.27 7.82 22.48
N SER A 106 -14.81 8.46 21.44
CA SER A 106 -16.26 8.50 21.19
C SER A 106 -16.85 7.16 20.79
N GLY A 107 -16.02 6.15 20.52
CA GLY A 107 -16.47 4.84 20.04
C GLY A 107 -16.60 4.73 18.53
N THR A 108 -16.24 5.77 17.80
CA THR A 108 -16.22 5.73 16.33
C THR A 108 -14.82 5.40 15.82
N ILE A 109 -14.76 4.80 14.63
CA ILE A 109 -13.47 4.47 14.01
C ILE A 109 -12.88 5.71 13.34
N SER A 110 -11.57 5.82 13.35
CA SER A 110 -10.86 6.98 12.80
C SER A 110 -11.07 7.12 11.30
N LYS A 111 -10.97 8.35 10.80
CA LYS A 111 -10.92 8.68 9.38
C LYS A 111 -9.52 9.04 8.92
N LYS A 112 -8.53 8.67 9.72
CA LYS A 112 -7.11 8.87 9.48
C LYS A 112 -6.35 7.64 9.93
N LEU A 113 -5.10 7.53 9.47
CA LEU A 113 -4.16 6.56 9.98
C LEU A 113 -3.28 7.18 11.07
N ARG A 114 -2.75 6.33 11.94
CA ARG A 114 -1.68 6.70 12.87
C ARG A 114 -0.50 5.77 12.68
N TYR A 115 0.65 6.15 13.20
CA TYR A 115 1.91 5.40 13.13
C TYR A 115 2.29 5.06 11.67
N SER A 116 1.88 5.92 10.73
CA SER A 116 2.09 5.65 9.32
C SER A 116 3.57 5.60 8.97
N ARG A 117 4.37 6.47 9.56
CA ARG A 117 5.82 6.46 9.34
C ARG A 117 6.45 5.16 9.81
N ASP A 118 6.05 4.67 10.97
CA ASP A 118 6.59 3.42 11.52
C ASP A 118 6.21 2.22 10.65
N TRP A 119 4.98 2.17 10.18
CA TRP A 119 4.54 1.07 9.32
C TRP A 119 5.19 1.14 7.95
N THR A 120 5.44 2.34 7.43
CA THR A 120 6.21 2.51 6.19
C THR A 120 7.61 1.96 6.35
N GLU A 121 8.28 2.24 7.47
CA GLU A 121 9.61 1.70 7.74
C GLU A 121 9.60 0.18 7.83
N ARG A 122 8.61 -0.39 8.50
CA ARG A 122 8.48 -1.86 8.60
C ARG A 122 8.28 -2.49 7.24
N LEU A 123 7.46 -1.88 6.39
CA LEU A 123 7.25 -2.38 5.03
C LEU A 123 8.54 -2.32 4.21
N CYS A 124 9.25 -1.21 4.27
CA CYS A 124 10.53 -1.05 3.57
C CYS A 124 11.56 -2.06 4.05
N ASN A 125 11.60 -2.34 5.36
CA ASN A 125 12.54 -3.31 5.91
C ASN A 125 12.33 -4.71 5.33
N ILE A 126 11.09 -5.08 5.03
CA ILE A 126 10.81 -6.37 4.39
C ILE A 126 11.50 -6.44 3.02
N PHE A 127 11.42 -5.38 2.23
CA PHE A 127 12.08 -5.34 0.93
C PHE A 127 13.60 -5.30 1.06
N ASP A 128 14.13 -4.57 2.04
CA ASP A 128 15.57 -4.48 2.28
C ASP A 128 16.17 -5.84 2.64
N HIS A 129 15.45 -6.64 3.44
CA HIS A 129 15.97 -7.92 3.93
C HIS A 129 15.81 -9.06 2.92
N ASP A 130 14.88 -8.96 2.00
CA ASP A 130 14.51 -10.10 1.16
C ASP A 130 15.01 -10.01 -0.28
N GLU A 131 15.90 -9.07 -0.58
CA GLU A 131 16.36 -8.82 -1.95
C GLU A 131 16.84 -10.05 -2.69
N ARG A 132 17.41 -11.03 -1.99
CA ARG A 132 17.98 -12.22 -2.61
C ARG A 132 17.03 -13.41 -2.63
N ARG A 133 15.90 -13.33 -1.95
CA ARG A 133 14.99 -14.46 -1.79
C ARG A 133 13.75 -14.35 -2.65
N VAL A 134 13.37 -13.15 -2.98
CA VAL A 134 12.15 -12.87 -3.71
C VAL A 134 12.51 -12.40 -5.09
N THR A 135 12.08 -13.14 -6.11
CA THR A 135 12.35 -12.76 -7.50
C THR A 135 11.35 -11.73 -7.99
N LYS A 136 10.16 -11.69 -7.42
CA LYS A 136 9.10 -10.81 -7.87
C LYS A 136 8.09 -10.56 -6.76
N THR A 137 7.63 -9.32 -6.66
CA THR A 137 6.51 -8.97 -5.81
C THR A 137 5.35 -8.50 -6.68
N ILE A 138 4.17 -9.01 -6.40
CA ILE A 138 2.94 -8.68 -7.10
C ILE A 138 2.00 -8.00 -6.11
N LEU A 139 1.30 -6.97 -6.57
CA LEU A 139 0.23 -6.33 -5.80
C LEU A 139 -1.11 -6.74 -6.38
N VAL A 140 -2.00 -7.21 -5.52
CA VAL A 140 -3.41 -7.43 -5.84
C VAL A 140 -4.21 -6.39 -5.08
N VAL A 141 -5.01 -5.61 -5.81
CA VAL A 141 -5.95 -4.67 -5.19
C VAL A 141 -7.35 -5.21 -5.42
N ALA A 142 -8.07 -5.47 -4.35
CA ALA A 142 -9.41 -6.05 -4.41
C ALA A 142 -10.35 -5.37 -3.41
N THR A 143 -11.63 -5.45 -3.70
CA THR A 143 -12.70 -4.99 -2.78
C THR A 143 -13.55 -6.19 -2.41
N ILE A 144 -13.82 -6.34 -1.13
CA ILE A 144 -14.69 -7.41 -0.64
C ILE A 144 -15.93 -6.87 0.02
#